data_fcdeaaf728298f05393b2f0b12b5761b
#
_entry.id   fcdeaaf728298f05393b2f0b12b5761b
#
_cell.length_a   1.000
_cell.length_b   1.000
_cell.length_c   1.000
_cell.angle_alpha   90.00
_cell.angle_beta   90.00
_cell.angle_gamma   90.00
#
_symmetry.space_group_name_H-M   'P 1'
#
loop_
_entity.id
_entity.type
_entity.pdbx_description
1 polymer ?
#
loop_
_entity_poly.entity_id
_entity_poly.type
_entity_poly.pdbx_seq_one_letter_code
_entity_poly.pdbx_strand_id
1 'polypeptide(L)'
;LKNKSITFIVFLSYLTFSCGQKNEKVENKISVENTNTENSISTNIKSTTKENEINDTIIKIVKAYQKKDENTLNSLIYKDYGLTFLFARGVSDNISTAKRISFKEPVPEYLPYETNFETQYLINETDSPVFSCETESWNKPSGIYVDMTSNDKFLSTIAISENKLTEETIWNEKEIKLFEEIERKSHKVTLIGENQETFIFYIAKINNKWYLTAIDRFEVCSA
;
A
#
# COMPACT_ATOMS: atom_id res chain seq x y z
N LEU A 1 -17.61 -27.75 50.64
CA LEU A 1 -16.80 -27.69 51.88
C LEU A 1 -15.36 -27.30 51.53
N LYS A 2 -14.87 -26.23 52.21
CA LYS A 2 -13.52 -25.69 52.32
C LYS A 2 -13.03 -24.74 51.20
N ASN A 3 -13.28 -23.47 51.45
CA ASN A 3 -12.52 -22.32 50.94
C ASN A 3 -11.05 -22.44 51.33
N LYS A 4 -10.17 -22.17 50.36
CA LYS A 4 -8.79 -21.75 50.65
C LYS A 4 -8.55 -20.42 49.91
N SER A 5 -8.52 -19.39 50.74
CA SER A 5 -8.07 -18.06 50.40
C SER A 5 -6.54 -18.08 50.24
N ILE A 6 -6.02 -17.62 49.11
CA ILE A 6 -4.58 -17.37 48.93
C ILE A 6 -4.39 -15.87 48.80
N THR A 7 -3.79 -15.30 49.81
CA THR A 7 -3.38 -13.90 49.91
C THR A 7 -2.07 -13.73 49.14
N PHE A 8 -2.06 -12.94 48.07
CA PHE A 8 -0.84 -12.54 47.34
C PHE A 8 -0.33 -11.19 47.91
N ILE A 9 0.84 -11.26 48.50
CA ILE A 9 1.57 -10.08 49.01
C ILE A 9 2.32 -9.47 47.83
N VAL A 10 1.99 -8.18 47.55
CA VAL A 10 2.70 -7.39 46.52
C VAL A 10 3.88 -6.69 47.21
N PHE A 11 5.08 -7.03 46.81
CA PHE A 11 6.29 -6.28 47.17
C PHE A 11 6.49 -5.14 46.16
N LEU A 12 6.39 -3.93 46.70
CA LEU A 12 6.64 -2.68 45.98
C LEU A 12 8.08 -2.24 46.26
N SER A 13 8.99 -2.42 45.30
CA SER A 13 10.36 -1.92 45.40
C SER A 13 10.53 -0.64 44.56
N TYR A 14 10.68 0.47 45.26
CA TYR A 14 11.06 1.77 44.67
C TYR A 14 12.61 1.77 44.45
N LEU A 15 13.01 1.95 43.19
CA LEU A 15 14.38 2.35 42.86
C LEU A 15 14.35 3.78 42.30
N THR A 16 14.82 4.71 43.10
CA THR A 16 15.15 6.08 42.72
C THR A 16 16.50 6.13 42.05
N PHE A 17 16.63 6.57 40.83
CA PHE A 17 17.88 6.97 40.21
C PHE A 17 17.91 8.49 40.03
N SER A 18 18.93 9.05 40.67
CA SER A 18 19.23 10.47 40.74
C SER A 18 19.89 10.97 39.47
N CYS A 19 19.49 12.15 39.06
CA CYS A 19 19.93 12.96 37.94
C CYS A 19 21.33 13.55 38.22
N GLY A 20 22.21 13.49 37.23
CA GLY A 20 23.47 14.22 37.20
C GLY A 20 23.61 14.98 35.89
N GLN A 21 23.26 16.29 35.89
CA GLN A 21 23.55 17.21 34.79
C GLN A 21 25.04 17.63 34.86
N LYS A 22 25.74 17.52 33.73
CA LYS A 22 26.97 18.27 33.46
C LYS A 22 26.83 19.00 32.13
N ASN A 23 26.77 20.32 32.21
CA ASN A 23 26.92 21.21 31.09
C ASN A 23 28.42 21.34 30.75
N GLU A 24 28.78 20.99 29.54
CA GLU A 24 30.05 21.44 28.93
C GLU A 24 29.74 22.28 27.69
N LYS A 25 30.15 23.55 27.80
CA LYS A 25 30.28 24.48 26.68
C LYS A 25 31.46 24.05 25.83
N VAL A 26 31.24 23.78 24.55
CA VAL A 26 32.31 23.69 23.56
C VAL A 26 32.18 24.84 22.58
N GLU A 27 33.13 25.76 22.66
CA GLU A 27 33.39 26.77 21.62
C GLU A 27 33.96 26.09 20.39
N ASN A 28 33.29 26.20 19.25
CA ASN A 28 33.82 25.73 17.98
C ASN A 28 34.49 26.88 17.21
N LYS A 29 35.80 26.78 17.10
CA LYS A 29 36.61 27.51 16.13
C LYS A 29 36.33 26.97 14.73
N ILE A 30 35.92 27.87 13.83
CA ILE A 30 35.74 27.61 12.41
C ILE A 30 37.14 27.58 11.77
N SER A 31 37.55 26.43 11.25
CA SER A 31 38.59 26.33 10.23
C SER A 31 37.94 25.94 8.91
N VAL A 32 38.07 26.83 7.94
CA VAL A 32 37.62 26.61 6.56
C VAL A 32 38.66 25.74 5.86
N GLU A 33 38.25 24.56 5.46
CA GLU A 33 38.99 23.76 4.50
C GLU A 33 38.09 23.40 3.32
N ASN A 34 38.39 24.02 2.18
CA ASN A 34 37.75 23.78 0.91
C ASN A 34 38.23 22.46 0.31
N THR A 35 37.35 21.46 0.19
CA THR A 35 37.57 20.35 -0.75
C THR A 35 36.25 19.81 -1.27
N ASN A 36 36.03 19.98 -2.54
CA ASN A 36 35.18 19.24 -3.50
C ASN A 36 33.97 18.44 -2.96
N THR A 37 32.80 19.09 -2.90
CA THR A 37 31.51 18.45 -2.61
C THR A 37 30.46 18.68 -3.73
N GLU A 38 30.83 18.51 -5.00
CA GLU A 38 29.84 18.67 -6.09
C GLU A 38 29.11 17.38 -6.49
N ASN A 39 29.60 16.20 -6.08
CA ASN A 39 28.99 14.93 -6.52
C ASN A 39 27.96 14.30 -5.55
N SER A 40 27.88 14.74 -4.29
CA SER A 40 26.93 14.17 -3.32
C SER A 40 25.59 14.92 -3.24
N ILE A 41 25.54 16.18 -3.68
CA ILE A 41 24.32 17.00 -3.65
C ILE A 41 23.36 16.61 -4.78
N SER A 42 23.90 16.21 -5.95
CA SER A 42 23.07 15.83 -7.11
C SER A 42 22.30 14.51 -6.91
N THR A 43 22.87 13.56 -6.18
CA THR A 43 22.20 12.28 -5.89
C THR A 43 21.10 12.41 -4.83
N ASN A 44 21.29 13.23 -3.82
CA ASN A 44 20.29 13.46 -2.77
C ASN A 44 19.07 14.26 -3.29
N ILE A 45 19.29 15.27 -4.15
CA ILE A 45 18.21 16.04 -4.75
C ILE A 45 17.36 15.16 -5.68
N LYS A 46 17.99 14.22 -6.41
CA LYS A 46 17.29 13.34 -7.34
C LYS A 46 16.46 12.25 -6.62
N SER A 47 16.89 11.78 -5.45
CA SER A 47 16.13 10.84 -4.63
C SER A 47 14.93 11.50 -3.95
N THR A 48 15.08 12.66 -3.35
CA THR A 48 13.98 13.41 -2.73
C THR A 48 12.90 13.85 -3.72
N THR A 49 13.27 14.23 -4.95
CA THR A 49 12.29 14.61 -5.99
C THR A 49 11.48 13.41 -6.46
N LYS A 50 12.10 12.22 -6.57
CA LYS A 50 11.43 10.99 -7.02
C LYS A 50 10.47 10.45 -5.96
N GLU A 51 10.85 10.51 -4.70
CA GLU A 51 10.02 10.13 -3.56
C GLU A 51 8.80 11.05 -3.40
N ASN A 52 8.96 12.33 -3.62
CA ASN A 52 7.84 13.27 -3.61
C ASN A 52 6.82 12.97 -4.72
N GLU A 53 7.25 12.64 -5.96
CA GLU A 53 6.34 12.33 -7.07
C GLU A 53 5.44 11.10 -6.81
N ILE A 54 5.97 10.03 -6.20
CA ILE A 54 5.19 8.83 -5.89
C ILE A 54 4.20 9.12 -4.76
N ASN A 55 4.66 9.80 -3.70
CA ASN A 55 3.83 10.16 -2.55
C ASN A 55 2.69 11.08 -2.94
N ASP A 56 2.95 12.09 -3.78
CA ASP A 56 1.92 12.99 -4.31
C ASP A 56 0.87 12.23 -5.13
N THR A 57 1.29 11.23 -5.92
CA THR A 57 0.37 10.40 -6.69
C THR A 57 -0.48 9.52 -5.80
N ILE A 58 0.10 8.88 -4.77
CA ILE A 58 -0.62 8.05 -3.81
C ILE A 58 -1.67 8.87 -3.08
N ILE A 59 -1.29 10.03 -2.53
CA ILE A 59 -2.22 10.92 -1.84
C ILE A 59 -3.34 11.38 -2.77
N LYS A 60 -3.01 11.68 -4.03
CA LYS A 60 -4.01 12.06 -5.03
C LYS A 60 -5.01 10.95 -5.33
N ILE A 61 -4.53 9.69 -5.47
CA ILE A 61 -5.41 8.53 -5.65
C ILE A 61 -6.31 8.33 -4.44
N VAL A 62 -5.76 8.29 -3.23
CA VAL A 62 -6.50 8.07 -1.98
C VAL A 62 -7.59 9.12 -1.80
N LYS A 63 -7.25 10.40 -1.94
CA LYS A 63 -8.23 11.51 -1.82
C LYS A 63 -9.30 11.48 -2.90
N ALA A 64 -8.93 11.17 -4.13
CA ALA A 64 -9.88 11.09 -5.24
C ALA A 64 -10.82 9.89 -5.08
N TYR A 65 -10.32 8.75 -4.60
CA TYR A 65 -11.14 7.57 -4.34
C TYR A 65 -12.12 7.81 -3.20
N GLN A 66 -11.66 8.36 -2.07
CA GLN A 66 -12.52 8.71 -0.93
C GLN A 66 -13.65 9.66 -1.35
N LYS A 67 -13.34 10.68 -2.17
CA LYS A 67 -14.30 11.67 -2.65
C LYS A 67 -15.14 11.22 -3.85
N LYS A 68 -14.93 10.02 -4.36
CA LYS A 68 -15.53 9.49 -5.58
C LYS A 68 -15.29 10.41 -6.80
N ASP A 69 -14.10 11.04 -6.83
CA ASP A 69 -13.69 11.91 -7.95
C ASP A 69 -13.19 11.07 -9.13
N GLU A 70 -14.16 10.60 -9.94
CA GLU A 70 -13.89 9.80 -11.13
C GLU A 70 -12.97 10.52 -12.13
N ASN A 71 -13.09 11.84 -12.27
CA ASN A 71 -12.28 12.59 -13.22
C ASN A 71 -10.81 12.54 -12.87
N THR A 72 -10.50 12.77 -11.60
CA THR A 72 -9.12 12.69 -11.11
C THR A 72 -8.58 11.28 -11.21
N LEU A 73 -9.31 10.25 -10.76
CA LEU A 73 -8.87 8.86 -10.86
C LEU A 73 -8.64 8.43 -12.31
N ASN A 74 -9.58 8.72 -13.19
CA ASN A 74 -9.47 8.36 -14.61
C ASN A 74 -8.30 9.06 -15.32
N SER A 75 -7.89 10.25 -14.86
CA SER A 75 -6.68 10.92 -15.35
C SER A 75 -5.37 10.22 -14.94
N LEU A 76 -5.44 9.34 -13.96
CA LEU A 76 -4.33 8.52 -13.45
C LEU A 76 -4.32 7.10 -14.00
N ILE A 77 -5.23 6.73 -14.88
CA ILE A 77 -5.22 5.45 -15.58
C ILE A 77 -4.48 5.61 -16.90
N TYR A 78 -3.50 4.72 -17.15
CA TYR A 78 -2.80 4.70 -18.44
C TYR A 78 -3.69 4.03 -19.48
N LYS A 79 -4.08 4.80 -20.51
CA LYS A 79 -5.14 4.40 -21.45
C LYS A 79 -4.85 3.12 -22.26
N ASP A 80 -3.58 2.78 -22.47
CA ASP A 80 -3.21 1.60 -23.22
C ASP A 80 -3.29 0.31 -22.37
N TYR A 81 -3.24 0.44 -21.02
CA TYR A 81 -3.41 -0.65 -20.07
C TYR A 81 -4.81 -0.72 -19.50
N GLY A 82 -5.41 0.44 -19.20
CA GLY A 82 -6.63 0.51 -18.42
C GLY A 82 -6.37 0.34 -16.93
N LEU A 83 -7.39 -0.11 -16.21
CA LEU A 83 -7.39 -0.42 -14.80
C LEU A 83 -7.84 -1.85 -14.59
N THR A 84 -7.06 -2.63 -13.86
CA THR A 84 -7.41 -4.02 -13.50
C THR A 84 -8.02 -4.07 -12.11
N PHE A 85 -9.08 -4.83 -11.93
CA PHE A 85 -9.71 -5.12 -10.66
C PHE A 85 -9.46 -6.59 -10.31
N LEU A 86 -8.98 -6.84 -9.08
CA LEU A 86 -8.82 -8.17 -8.52
C LEU A 86 -9.94 -8.42 -7.52
N PHE A 87 -10.57 -9.57 -7.57
CA PHE A 87 -11.65 -9.94 -6.64
C PHE A 87 -11.84 -11.45 -6.58
N ALA A 88 -12.43 -11.94 -5.49
CA ALA A 88 -12.84 -13.33 -5.39
C ALA A 88 -14.28 -13.51 -5.87
N ARG A 89 -14.53 -14.62 -6.58
CA ARG A 89 -15.88 -15.07 -6.90
C ARG A 89 -16.03 -16.52 -6.48
N GLY A 90 -16.65 -16.71 -5.33
CA GLY A 90 -16.60 -18.00 -4.65
C GLY A 90 -15.17 -18.33 -4.22
N VAL A 91 -14.68 -19.50 -4.58
CA VAL A 91 -13.32 -19.97 -4.24
C VAL A 91 -12.25 -19.56 -5.27
N SER A 92 -12.63 -18.82 -6.30
CA SER A 92 -11.71 -18.49 -7.40
C SER A 92 -11.34 -17.02 -7.38
N ASP A 93 -10.05 -16.76 -7.54
CA ASP A 93 -9.52 -15.43 -7.83
C ASP A 93 -9.87 -15.06 -9.27
N ASN A 94 -10.30 -13.82 -9.45
CA ASN A 94 -10.70 -13.31 -10.76
C ASN A 94 -10.09 -11.92 -11.00
N ILE A 95 -9.95 -11.59 -12.26
CA ILE A 95 -9.59 -10.24 -12.69
C ILE A 95 -10.61 -9.73 -13.73
N SER A 96 -10.76 -8.42 -13.75
CA SER A 96 -11.52 -7.71 -14.79
C SER A 96 -10.80 -6.44 -15.15
N THR A 97 -10.85 -6.04 -16.41
CA THR A 97 -10.23 -4.81 -16.89
C THR A 97 -11.27 -3.80 -17.33
N ALA A 98 -11.05 -2.52 -16.98
CA ALA A 98 -11.84 -1.43 -17.45
C ALA A 98 -10.97 -0.27 -17.93
N LYS A 99 -11.45 0.52 -18.89
CA LYS A 99 -10.72 1.72 -19.34
C LYS A 99 -10.85 2.89 -18.37
N ARG A 100 -11.81 2.82 -17.45
CA ARG A 100 -12.09 3.86 -16.46
C ARG A 100 -12.74 3.24 -15.22
N ILE A 101 -12.64 3.91 -14.10
CA ILE A 101 -13.43 3.63 -12.90
C ILE A 101 -14.72 4.44 -12.94
N SER A 102 -15.85 3.83 -12.52
CA SER A 102 -17.12 4.49 -12.25
C SER A 102 -17.67 4.01 -10.91
N PHE A 103 -17.96 4.92 -9.99
CA PHE A 103 -18.52 4.58 -8.67
C PHE A 103 -20.00 4.15 -8.76
N LYS A 104 -20.64 4.40 -9.90
CA LYS A 104 -22.02 3.94 -10.17
C LYS A 104 -22.06 2.52 -10.73
N GLU A 105 -20.95 2.07 -11.29
CA GLU A 105 -20.81 0.78 -11.95
C GLU A 105 -19.59 0.06 -11.33
N PRO A 106 -19.71 -0.46 -10.09
CA PRO A 106 -18.57 -1.10 -9.42
C PRO A 106 -18.15 -2.39 -10.14
N VAL A 107 -16.88 -2.71 -10.03
CA VAL A 107 -16.30 -3.95 -10.56
C VAL A 107 -15.71 -4.76 -9.41
N PRO A 108 -16.23 -5.98 -9.12
CA PRO A 108 -17.42 -6.58 -9.69
C PRO A 108 -18.71 -5.86 -9.24
N GLU A 109 -19.79 -6.01 -9.99
CA GLU A 109 -21.06 -5.29 -9.78
C GLU A 109 -21.68 -5.51 -8.39
N TYR A 110 -21.49 -6.71 -7.83
CA TYR A 110 -22.04 -7.09 -6.52
C TYR A 110 -21.27 -6.53 -5.32
N LEU A 111 -20.09 -5.92 -5.54
CA LEU A 111 -19.21 -5.42 -4.48
C LEU A 111 -19.10 -3.89 -4.60
N PRO A 112 -19.82 -3.08 -3.81
CA PRO A 112 -19.71 -1.62 -3.82
C PRO A 112 -18.30 -1.15 -3.43
N TYR A 113 -17.88 0.02 -3.91
CA TYR A 113 -16.60 0.61 -3.50
C TYR A 113 -16.71 1.21 -2.10
N GLU A 114 -15.90 0.69 -1.18
CA GLU A 114 -15.74 1.25 0.15
C GLU A 114 -14.88 2.53 0.09
N THR A 115 -15.45 3.65 0.51
CA THR A 115 -14.79 4.96 0.43
C THR A 115 -14.75 5.69 1.77
N ASN A 116 -15.22 5.06 2.85
CA ASN A 116 -15.30 5.67 4.16
C ASN A 116 -14.04 5.37 4.98
N PHE A 117 -12.94 6.05 4.67
CA PHE A 117 -11.68 5.97 5.41
C PHE A 117 -11.03 7.35 5.48
N GLU A 118 -10.14 7.54 6.45
CA GLU A 118 -9.34 8.75 6.59
C GLU A 118 -8.26 8.83 5.52
N THR A 119 -7.85 10.05 5.16
CA THR A 119 -6.86 10.29 4.10
C THR A 119 -5.59 10.99 4.60
N GLN A 120 -5.50 11.26 5.91
CA GLN A 120 -4.40 11.99 6.51
C GLN A 120 -3.44 11.06 7.24
N TYR A 121 -2.86 10.12 6.49
CA TYR A 121 -1.85 9.20 7.00
C TYR A 121 -0.46 9.53 6.44
N LEU A 122 0.55 9.23 7.23
CA LEU A 122 1.93 9.20 6.73
C LEU A 122 2.09 8.01 5.78
N ILE A 123 2.88 8.23 4.72
CA ILE A 123 3.26 7.16 3.81
C ILE A 123 4.54 6.51 4.35
N ASN A 124 4.50 5.20 4.49
CA ASN A 124 5.60 4.37 4.96
C ASN A 124 6.07 3.47 3.81
N GLU A 125 7.32 3.66 3.36
CA GLU A 125 7.94 2.75 2.39
C GLU A 125 8.48 1.54 3.14
N THR A 126 7.78 0.42 3.03
CA THR A 126 8.09 -0.85 3.71
C THR A 126 7.31 -1.99 3.06
N ASP A 127 7.60 -3.24 3.47
CA ASP A 127 6.85 -4.42 3.09
C ASP A 127 5.34 -4.28 3.32
N SER A 128 4.55 -4.96 2.49
CA SER A 128 3.09 -4.92 2.57
C SER A 128 2.58 -5.40 3.93
N PRO A 129 1.56 -4.73 4.52
CA PRO A 129 0.85 -5.25 5.67
C PRO A 129 0.22 -6.62 5.38
N VAL A 130 0.15 -7.46 6.41
CA VAL A 130 -0.48 -8.78 6.35
C VAL A 130 -1.66 -8.81 7.32
N PHE A 131 -2.81 -9.24 6.83
CA PHE A 131 -3.99 -9.46 7.68
C PHE A 131 -3.98 -10.88 8.24
N SER A 132 -4.25 -11.02 9.52
CA SER A 132 -4.43 -12.31 10.18
C SER A 132 -5.91 -12.58 10.38
N CYS A 133 -6.43 -13.65 9.75
CA CYS A 133 -7.82 -14.08 9.94
C CYS A 133 -8.06 -14.69 11.32
N GLU A 134 -7.03 -15.18 12.00
CA GLU A 134 -7.13 -15.70 13.36
C GLU A 134 -7.37 -14.60 14.39
N THR A 135 -6.70 -13.46 14.24
CA THR A 135 -6.81 -12.32 15.16
C THR A 135 -7.68 -11.19 14.62
N GLU A 136 -8.22 -11.34 13.40
CA GLU A 136 -9.01 -10.34 12.68
C GLU A 136 -8.36 -8.96 12.68
N SER A 137 -7.03 -8.93 12.45
CA SER A 137 -6.25 -7.69 12.54
C SER A 137 -5.07 -7.66 11.58
N TRP A 138 -4.68 -6.45 11.20
CA TRP A 138 -3.45 -6.20 10.48
C TRP A 138 -2.22 -6.27 11.40
N ASN A 139 -1.11 -6.75 10.87
CA ASN A 139 0.18 -6.73 11.59
C ASN A 139 0.84 -5.34 11.66
N LYS A 140 0.20 -4.33 11.06
CA LYS A 140 0.65 -2.93 11.07
C LYS A 140 -0.50 -2.02 11.50
N PRO A 141 -0.23 -0.87 12.15
CA PRO A 141 -1.26 0.08 12.55
C PRO A 141 -1.90 0.78 11.34
N SER A 142 -2.90 1.64 11.59
CA SER A 142 -3.47 2.51 10.56
C SER A 142 -2.41 3.38 9.90
N GLY A 143 -2.48 3.52 8.57
CA GLY A 143 -1.47 4.20 7.78
C GLY A 143 -1.53 3.87 6.30
N ILE A 144 -0.64 4.47 5.52
CA ILE A 144 -0.42 4.13 4.13
C ILE A 144 0.95 3.46 4.00
N TYR A 145 0.99 2.29 3.38
CA TYR A 145 2.17 1.47 3.21
C TYR A 145 2.44 1.24 1.74
N VAL A 146 3.67 1.46 1.31
CA VAL A 146 4.10 1.28 -0.08
C VAL A 146 5.18 0.22 -0.13
N ASP A 147 4.89 -0.89 -0.78
CA ASP A 147 5.86 -1.95 -1.00
C ASP A 147 6.50 -1.78 -2.39
N MET A 148 7.74 -1.29 -2.37
CA MET A 148 8.54 -1.08 -3.58
C MET A 148 9.25 -2.36 -4.04
N THR A 149 9.22 -3.42 -3.24
CA THR A 149 9.96 -4.67 -3.47
C THR A 149 9.09 -5.79 -4.03
N SER A 150 7.76 -5.68 -3.88
CA SER A 150 6.82 -6.68 -4.39
C SER A 150 6.92 -6.79 -5.91
N ASN A 151 7.30 -7.99 -6.37
CA ASN A 151 7.31 -8.39 -7.78
C ASN A 151 6.39 -9.61 -7.97
N ASP A 152 5.31 -9.69 -7.22
CA ASP A 152 4.41 -10.83 -7.23
C ASP A 152 3.72 -10.96 -8.60
N LYS A 153 3.78 -12.16 -9.15
CA LYS A 153 3.06 -12.52 -10.39
C LYS A 153 1.62 -12.85 -10.03
N PHE A 154 0.78 -11.85 -9.89
CA PHE A 154 -0.61 -12.03 -9.47
C PHE A 154 -1.59 -11.94 -10.64
N LEU A 155 -1.50 -10.93 -11.52
CA LEU A 155 -2.45 -10.74 -12.63
C LEU A 155 -2.35 -11.84 -13.67
N SER A 156 -1.14 -12.13 -14.14
CA SER A 156 -0.91 -13.18 -15.14
C SER A 156 -1.26 -14.56 -14.61
N THR A 157 -0.97 -14.83 -13.35
CA THR A 157 -1.31 -16.11 -12.69
C THR A 157 -2.81 -16.31 -12.60
N ILE A 158 -3.57 -15.28 -12.19
CA ILE A 158 -5.03 -15.35 -12.13
C ILE A 158 -5.60 -15.54 -13.54
N ALA A 159 -5.15 -14.77 -14.54
CA ALA A 159 -5.63 -14.90 -15.92
C ALA A 159 -5.43 -16.32 -16.49
N ILE A 160 -4.26 -16.92 -16.25
CA ILE A 160 -3.98 -18.30 -16.64
C ILE A 160 -4.89 -19.30 -15.91
N SER A 161 -5.14 -19.05 -14.62
CA SER A 161 -6.03 -19.88 -13.80
C SER A 161 -7.48 -19.81 -14.29
N GLU A 162 -7.99 -18.61 -14.59
CA GLU A 162 -9.33 -18.42 -15.16
C GLU A 162 -9.52 -19.19 -16.47
N ASN A 163 -8.56 -19.10 -17.40
CA ASN A 163 -8.58 -19.87 -18.64
C ASN A 163 -8.64 -21.39 -18.42
N LYS A 164 -7.94 -21.89 -17.38
CA LYS A 164 -7.94 -23.33 -17.04
C LYS A 164 -9.25 -23.78 -16.42
N LEU A 165 -9.82 -22.95 -15.52
CA LEU A 165 -11.03 -23.31 -14.77
C LEU A 165 -12.29 -23.28 -15.66
N THR A 166 -12.32 -22.41 -16.64
CA THR A 166 -13.47 -22.28 -17.55
C THR A 166 -13.36 -23.18 -18.79
N GLU A 167 -12.17 -23.76 -19.06
CA GLU A 167 -11.83 -24.43 -20.30
C GLU A 167 -12.02 -23.54 -21.56
N GLU A 168 -12.03 -22.21 -21.34
CA GLU A 168 -12.19 -21.20 -22.38
C GLU A 168 -10.98 -20.26 -22.41
N THR A 169 -10.73 -19.62 -23.54
CA THR A 169 -9.72 -18.58 -23.64
C THR A 169 -10.34 -17.22 -23.32
N ILE A 170 -10.55 -16.93 -22.05
CA ILE A 170 -11.04 -15.62 -21.58
C ILE A 170 -9.94 -14.56 -21.85
N TRP A 171 -8.68 -14.89 -21.50
CA TRP A 171 -7.52 -14.06 -21.69
C TRP A 171 -6.59 -14.66 -22.75
N ASN A 172 -6.36 -13.94 -23.82
CA ASN A 172 -5.43 -14.39 -24.87
C ASN A 172 -3.96 -14.14 -24.46
N GLU A 173 -3.02 -14.72 -25.20
CA GLU A 173 -1.58 -14.61 -24.89
C GLU A 173 -1.07 -13.16 -24.84
N LYS A 174 -1.64 -12.26 -25.66
CA LYS A 174 -1.23 -10.86 -25.68
C LYS A 174 -1.66 -10.14 -24.41
N GLU A 175 -2.85 -10.43 -23.92
CA GLU A 175 -3.37 -9.88 -22.65
C GLU A 175 -2.58 -10.42 -21.46
N ILE A 176 -2.28 -11.72 -21.43
CA ILE A 176 -1.45 -12.32 -20.38
C ILE A 176 -0.06 -11.68 -20.34
N LYS A 177 0.59 -11.47 -21.48
CA LYS A 177 1.88 -10.76 -21.55
C LYS A 177 1.78 -9.31 -21.08
N LEU A 178 0.66 -8.65 -21.36
CA LEU A 178 0.42 -7.30 -20.86
C LEU A 178 0.29 -7.28 -19.33
N PHE A 179 -0.38 -8.27 -18.73
CA PHE A 179 -0.45 -8.45 -17.29
C PHE A 179 0.94 -8.69 -16.68
N GLU A 180 1.76 -9.55 -17.27
CA GLU A 180 3.15 -9.77 -16.84
C GLU A 180 3.99 -8.47 -16.88
N GLU A 181 3.76 -7.63 -17.87
CA GLU A 181 4.46 -6.34 -17.98
C GLU A 181 3.98 -5.35 -16.90
N ILE A 182 2.68 -5.27 -16.65
CA ILE A 182 2.08 -4.38 -15.65
C ILE A 182 2.51 -4.80 -14.24
N GLU A 183 2.31 -6.08 -13.88
CA GLU A 183 2.61 -6.57 -12.53
C GLU A 183 4.10 -6.38 -12.17
N ARG A 184 5.01 -6.61 -13.11
CA ARG A 184 6.45 -6.40 -12.90
C ARG A 184 6.82 -4.95 -12.60
N LYS A 185 6.03 -3.98 -13.03
CA LYS A 185 6.27 -2.53 -12.85
C LYS A 185 5.47 -1.95 -11.71
N SER A 186 4.49 -2.69 -11.19
CA SER A 186 3.55 -2.20 -10.20
C SER A 186 4.08 -2.38 -8.79
N HIS A 187 3.82 -1.38 -7.96
CA HIS A 187 4.09 -1.39 -6.54
C HIS A 187 2.77 -1.39 -5.78
N LYS A 188 2.69 -2.23 -4.77
CA LYS A 188 1.50 -2.36 -3.93
C LYS A 188 1.42 -1.20 -2.95
N VAL A 189 0.25 -0.61 -2.83
CA VAL A 189 -0.07 0.40 -1.84
C VAL A 189 -1.24 -0.10 -1.01
N THR A 190 -1.06 -0.16 0.31
CA THR A 190 -2.09 -0.58 1.26
C THR A 190 -2.40 0.56 2.20
N LEU A 191 -3.63 1.05 2.18
CA LEU A 191 -4.16 1.93 3.20
C LEU A 191 -4.93 1.09 4.21
N ILE A 192 -4.63 1.28 5.50
CA ILE A 192 -5.36 0.71 6.64
C ILE A 192 -5.95 1.87 7.43
N GLY A 193 -7.27 1.93 7.53
CA GLY A 193 -8.01 2.89 8.33
C GLY A 193 -8.02 2.53 9.82
N GLU A 194 -8.50 3.45 10.66
CA GLU A 194 -8.54 3.26 12.11
C GLU A 194 -9.53 2.16 12.55
N ASN A 195 -10.61 1.95 11.77
CA ASN A 195 -11.58 0.89 12.01
C ASN A 195 -11.38 -0.32 11.10
N GLN A 196 -10.15 -0.57 10.66
CA GLN A 196 -9.78 -1.69 9.78
C GLN A 196 -10.28 -1.56 8.33
N GLU A 197 -10.83 -0.42 7.92
CA GLU A 197 -11.16 -0.17 6.52
C GLU A 197 -9.90 -0.26 5.67
N THR A 198 -10.00 -0.81 4.47
CA THR A 198 -8.84 -0.98 3.61
C THR A 198 -9.07 -0.44 2.21
N PHE A 199 -8.02 0.12 1.66
CA PHE A 199 -7.95 0.41 0.23
C PHE A 199 -6.60 -0.05 -0.29
N ILE A 200 -6.60 -1.12 -1.08
CA ILE A 200 -5.41 -1.72 -1.65
C ILE A 200 -5.41 -1.46 -3.15
N PHE A 201 -4.32 -0.90 -3.64
CA PHE A 201 -4.17 -0.61 -5.05
C PHE A 201 -2.71 -0.71 -5.49
N TYR A 202 -2.50 -0.72 -6.79
CA TYR A 202 -1.18 -0.83 -7.39
C TYR A 202 -0.91 0.37 -8.30
N ILE A 203 0.32 0.84 -8.27
CA ILE A 203 0.80 1.95 -9.10
C ILE A 203 2.06 1.56 -9.85
N ALA A 204 2.20 2.03 -11.08
CA ALA A 204 3.41 1.82 -11.88
C ALA A 204 3.90 3.11 -12.51
N LYS A 205 5.22 3.22 -12.66
CA LYS A 205 5.82 4.34 -13.41
C LYS A 205 5.93 3.98 -14.89
N ILE A 206 5.16 4.69 -15.74
CA ILE A 206 5.11 4.51 -17.19
C ILE A 206 5.44 5.86 -17.83
N ASN A 207 6.42 5.88 -18.72
CA ASN A 207 6.86 7.11 -19.39
C ASN A 207 7.14 8.26 -18.41
N ASN A 208 7.85 7.97 -17.32
CA ASN A 208 8.20 8.91 -16.24
C ASN A 208 7.02 9.50 -15.44
N LYS A 209 5.82 8.96 -15.57
CA LYS A 209 4.65 9.36 -14.79
C LYS A 209 4.07 8.16 -14.05
N TRP A 210 3.56 8.39 -12.82
CA TRP A 210 2.90 7.36 -12.03
C TRP A 210 1.44 7.22 -12.43
N TYR A 211 0.97 5.98 -12.53
CA TYR A 211 -0.39 5.61 -12.90
C TYR A 211 -0.96 4.57 -11.97
N LEU A 212 -2.25 4.63 -11.73
CA LEU A 212 -3.04 3.58 -11.07
C LEU A 212 -3.22 2.43 -12.07
N THR A 213 -2.76 1.22 -11.71
CA THR A 213 -2.75 0.05 -12.59
C THR A 213 -3.74 -1.03 -12.16
N ALA A 214 -3.93 -1.21 -10.85
CA ALA A 214 -4.91 -2.16 -10.37
C ALA A 214 -5.50 -1.73 -9.01
N ILE A 215 -6.71 -2.22 -8.72
CA ILE A 215 -7.37 -2.13 -7.42
C ILE A 215 -7.63 -3.55 -6.94
N ASP A 216 -7.13 -3.86 -5.76
CA ASP A 216 -7.36 -5.12 -5.07
C ASP A 216 -8.66 -5.01 -4.28
N ARG A 217 -9.59 -5.87 -4.58
CA ARG A 217 -10.91 -5.94 -3.98
C ARG A 217 -11.20 -7.31 -3.37
N PHE A 218 -10.12 -8.03 -3.04
CA PHE A 218 -10.26 -9.24 -2.25
C PHE A 218 -10.78 -8.87 -0.85
N GLU A 219 -11.82 -9.57 -0.42
CA GLU A 219 -12.26 -9.48 0.96
C GLU A 219 -11.26 -10.24 1.84
N VAL A 220 -10.75 -9.58 2.87
CA VAL A 220 -9.89 -10.24 3.84
C VAL A 220 -10.66 -11.38 4.51
N CYS A 221 -10.07 -12.56 4.58
CA CYS A 221 -10.67 -13.75 5.18
C CYS A 221 -11.95 -14.27 4.49
N SER A 222 -12.16 -13.99 3.23
CA SER A 222 -13.19 -14.70 2.46
C SER A 222 -12.79 -16.18 2.33
N ALA A 223 -13.65 -17.08 2.81
CA ALA A 223 -13.47 -18.52 2.68
C ALA A 223 -14.15 -19.02 1.40
#